data_4e41bd7a1d02028be62ab92528a7cb2c
#
_entry.id   4e41bd7a1d02028be62ab92528a7cb2c
#
_cell.length_a   1.000
_cell.length_b   1.000
_cell.length_c   1.000
_cell.angle_alpha   90.00
_cell.angle_beta   90.00
_cell.angle_gamma   90.00
#
_symmetry.space_group_name_H-M   'P 1'
#
loop_
_entity.id
_entity.type
_entity.pdbx_description
1 polymer ?
#
loop_
_entity_poly.entity_id
_entity_poly.type
_entity_poly.pdbx_seq_one_letter_code
_entity_poly.pdbx_strand_id
1 'polypeptide(L)'
;MALGGGTFLTQNKILPGAYINFISVASASATLSDRGIATIPLEMNWGPEGEVITVELGDFQKNSQKIFGYAYTADELKPMREIFLHAKKVHFFRLNASGTKATCTYATAKYPGTRGNDLRIVIEANENSQPE
;
A
#
# COMPACT_ATOMS: atom_id res chain seq x y z
N MET A 1 15.47 -35.50 -12.94
CA MET A 1 15.67 -36.62 -12.02
C MET A 1 15.80 -36.03 -10.61
N ALA A 2 14.74 -36.11 -9.82
CA ALA A 2 14.77 -35.62 -8.45
C ALA A 2 15.55 -36.66 -7.61
N LEU A 3 16.71 -36.29 -7.09
CA LEU A 3 17.39 -37.09 -6.09
C LEU A 3 16.56 -37.01 -4.80
N GLY A 4 15.80 -38.06 -4.54
CA GLY A 4 15.01 -38.19 -3.33
C GLY A 4 15.90 -38.23 -2.10
N GLY A 5 15.89 -37.14 -1.33
CA GLY A 5 16.40 -37.11 0.02
C GLY A 5 15.49 -37.94 0.91
N GLY A 6 15.73 -39.21 1.05
CA GLY A 6 15.05 -40.06 2.02
C GLY A 6 15.47 -39.67 3.44
N THR A 7 14.52 -39.36 4.29
CA THR A 7 14.72 -39.22 5.73
C THR A 7 14.99 -40.59 6.31
N PHE A 8 16.19 -40.81 6.83
CA PHE A 8 16.55 -42.07 7.50
C PHE A 8 15.98 -42.07 8.94
N LEU A 9 14.74 -42.51 9.09
CA LEU A 9 14.10 -42.65 10.40
C LEU A 9 14.59 -43.88 11.21
N THR A 10 15.11 -44.88 10.54
CA THR A 10 15.69 -46.08 11.16
C THR A 10 17.08 -46.36 10.61
N GLN A 11 18.04 -46.46 11.49
CA GLN A 11 19.44 -46.74 11.14
C GLN A 11 19.74 -48.24 11.09
N ASN A 12 19.35 -48.91 10.02
CA ASN A 12 19.76 -50.27 9.79
C ASN A 12 20.94 -50.28 8.79
N LYS A 13 22.12 -49.85 9.25
CA LYS A 13 23.30 -49.64 8.42
C LYS A 13 24.18 -50.89 8.48
N ILE A 14 24.30 -51.54 7.36
CA ILE A 14 25.12 -52.79 7.23
C ILE A 14 26.54 -52.46 6.76
N LEU A 15 26.77 -51.31 6.13
CA LEU A 15 28.08 -50.94 5.58
C LEU A 15 28.63 -49.68 6.27
N PRO A 16 29.96 -49.63 6.52
CA PRO A 16 30.58 -48.43 7.04
C PRO A 16 30.52 -47.32 5.98
N GLY A 17 30.03 -46.16 6.36
CA GLY A 17 29.92 -44.99 5.50
C GLY A 17 29.40 -43.74 6.25
N ALA A 18 29.58 -42.55 5.67
CA ALA A 18 29.02 -41.34 6.19
C ALA A 18 27.60 -41.18 5.68
N TYR A 19 26.62 -41.16 6.58
CA TYR A 19 25.23 -40.98 6.28
C TYR A 19 24.81 -39.59 6.74
N ILE A 20 24.66 -38.64 5.80
CA ILE A 20 24.33 -37.28 6.07
C ILE A 20 22.83 -37.07 5.77
N ASN A 21 22.08 -36.68 6.77
CA ASN A 21 20.69 -36.33 6.64
C ASN A 21 20.56 -34.78 6.61
N PHE A 22 20.18 -34.20 5.49
CA PHE A 22 19.89 -32.79 5.37
C PHE A 22 18.45 -32.57 5.78
N ILE A 23 18.22 -32.05 6.98
CA ILE A 23 16.94 -31.61 7.42
C ILE A 23 16.81 -30.13 7.02
N SER A 24 15.93 -29.84 6.09
CA SER A 24 15.52 -28.45 5.85
C SER A 24 14.78 -27.96 7.10
N VAL A 25 15.46 -27.19 7.93
CA VAL A 25 14.77 -26.38 8.92
C VAL A 25 14.05 -25.31 8.14
N ALA A 26 12.77 -25.54 7.86
CA ALA A 26 11.93 -24.52 7.30
C ALA A 26 12.06 -23.28 8.20
N SER A 27 12.71 -22.25 7.68
CA SER A 27 12.66 -20.95 8.29
C SER A 27 11.18 -20.59 8.39
N ALA A 28 10.66 -20.55 9.61
CA ALA A 28 9.33 -20.04 9.82
C ALA A 28 9.32 -18.63 9.24
N SER A 29 8.74 -18.47 8.05
CA SER A 29 8.38 -17.14 7.58
C SER A 29 7.39 -16.62 8.63
N ALA A 30 7.84 -15.70 9.46
CA ALA A 30 6.94 -14.98 10.34
C ALA A 30 5.92 -14.34 9.41
N THR A 31 4.73 -14.93 9.32
CA THR A 31 3.59 -14.20 8.78
C THR A 31 3.53 -12.92 9.60
N LEU A 32 3.58 -11.77 8.93
CA LEU A 32 3.30 -10.49 9.55
C LEU A 32 1.92 -10.65 10.21
N SER A 33 1.94 -11.03 11.49
CA SER A 33 0.75 -11.13 12.31
C SER A 33 0.21 -9.72 12.56
N ASP A 34 -0.80 -9.56 13.36
CA ASP A 34 -1.44 -8.28 13.73
C ASP A 34 -0.47 -7.17 14.21
N ARG A 35 0.81 -7.48 14.42
CA ARG A 35 1.88 -6.52 14.70
C ARG A 35 2.26 -5.64 13.51
N GLY A 36 1.80 -5.94 12.32
CA GLY A 36 2.05 -5.14 11.11
C GLY A 36 1.11 -3.95 10.95
N ILE A 37 0.51 -3.43 12.02
CA ILE A 37 -0.33 -2.23 12.00
C ILE A 37 0.50 -1.05 12.48
N ALA A 38 0.57 0.00 11.67
CA ALA A 38 1.22 1.26 12.01
C ALA A 38 0.22 2.41 11.92
N THR A 39 0.50 3.49 12.65
CA THR A 39 -0.27 4.73 12.54
C THR A 39 0.67 5.86 12.15
N ILE A 40 0.26 6.66 11.17
CA ILE A 40 1.04 7.81 10.73
C ILE A 40 0.16 9.05 10.57
N PRO A 41 0.45 10.12 11.30
CA PRO A 41 -0.06 11.45 11.01
C PRO A 41 0.85 12.14 10.00
N LEU A 42 0.29 12.72 8.94
CA LEU A 42 1.03 13.46 7.92
C LEU A 42 0.27 14.72 7.50
N GLU A 43 1.02 15.75 7.13
CA GLU A 43 0.49 16.89 6.41
C GLU A 43 0.39 16.56 4.92
N MET A 44 -0.80 16.80 4.34
CA MET A 44 -1.08 16.47 2.94
C MET A 44 -1.86 17.60 2.28
N ASN A 45 -1.58 17.88 1.02
CA ASN A 45 -2.30 18.88 0.23
C ASN A 45 -3.55 18.32 -0.47
N TRP A 46 -3.96 17.12 -0.08
CA TRP A 46 -5.15 16.43 -0.57
C TRP A 46 -5.54 15.31 0.39
N GLY A 47 -6.78 14.87 0.32
CA GLY A 47 -7.28 13.73 1.08
C GLY A 47 -8.29 14.11 2.15
N PRO A 48 -8.93 13.13 2.77
CA PRO A 48 -9.94 13.35 3.80
C PRO A 48 -9.35 14.06 5.02
N GLU A 49 -10.18 14.85 5.68
CA GLU A 49 -9.83 15.61 6.87
C GLU A 49 -10.60 15.10 8.08
N GLY A 50 -9.98 15.14 9.26
CA GLY A 50 -10.64 14.87 10.53
C GLY A 50 -11.02 13.41 10.75
N GLU A 51 -10.62 12.51 9.89
CA GLU A 51 -10.89 11.07 10.01
C GLU A 51 -9.62 10.23 9.86
N VAL A 52 -9.61 9.08 10.52
CA VAL A 52 -8.55 8.07 10.36
C VAL A 52 -8.95 7.15 9.23
N ILE A 53 -8.15 7.10 8.19
CA ILE A 53 -8.32 6.12 7.12
C ILE A 53 -7.38 4.95 7.28
N THR A 54 -7.90 3.76 7.05
CA THR A 54 -7.10 2.54 7.06
C THR A 54 -6.74 2.16 5.64
N VAL A 55 -5.46 1.97 5.40
CA VAL A 55 -4.92 1.63 4.08
C VAL A 55 -4.13 0.35 4.18
N GLU A 56 -4.36 -0.58 3.28
CA GLU A 56 -3.58 -1.80 3.11
C GLU A 56 -2.55 -1.62 1.97
N LEU A 57 -1.46 -2.38 2.02
CA LEU A 57 -0.38 -2.26 1.02
C LEU A 57 -0.88 -2.40 -0.43
N GLY A 58 -1.79 -3.34 -0.68
CA GLY A 58 -2.35 -3.56 -2.01
C GLY A 58 -3.17 -2.38 -2.53
N ASP A 59 -3.95 -1.76 -1.64
CA ASP A 59 -4.74 -0.56 -1.97
C ASP A 59 -3.85 0.66 -2.12
N PHE A 60 -2.81 0.79 -1.30
CA PHE A 60 -1.85 1.87 -1.43
C PHE A 60 -1.17 1.86 -2.79
N GLN A 61 -0.72 0.69 -3.27
CA GLN A 61 -0.06 0.58 -4.57
C GLN A 61 -0.99 0.89 -5.75
N LYS A 62 -2.24 0.43 -5.69
CA LYS A 62 -3.20 0.55 -6.81
C LYS A 62 -3.99 1.86 -6.80
N ASN A 63 -4.34 2.34 -5.61
CA ASN A 63 -5.31 3.41 -5.42
C ASN A 63 -4.72 4.67 -4.77
N SER A 64 -3.40 4.79 -4.67
CA SER A 64 -2.74 5.94 -4.02
C SER A 64 -3.24 7.28 -4.56
N GLN A 65 -3.36 7.41 -5.87
CA GLN A 65 -3.84 8.63 -6.49
C GLN A 65 -5.30 8.95 -6.15
N LYS A 66 -6.14 7.93 -6.01
CA LYS A 66 -7.54 8.11 -5.63
C LYS A 66 -7.70 8.48 -4.15
N ILE A 67 -6.86 7.90 -3.28
CA ILE A 67 -6.94 8.10 -1.82
C ILE A 67 -6.25 9.41 -1.42
N PHE A 68 -5.02 9.62 -1.88
CA PHE A 68 -4.15 10.70 -1.45
C PHE A 68 -3.97 11.82 -2.49
N GLY A 69 -4.45 11.65 -3.72
CA GLY A 69 -4.27 12.60 -4.82
C GLY A 69 -2.87 12.57 -5.45
N TYR A 70 -2.03 11.62 -5.06
CA TYR A 70 -0.65 11.47 -5.54
C TYR A 70 -0.40 10.08 -6.09
N ALA A 71 0.46 10.01 -7.10
CA ALA A 71 0.94 8.73 -7.60
C ALA A 71 1.74 7.98 -6.51
N TYR A 72 1.72 6.65 -6.55
CA TYR A 72 2.46 5.81 -5.59
C TYR A 72 3.93 6.21 -5.45
N THR A 73 4.57 6.64 -6.53
CA THR A 73 5.99 7.03 -6.58
C THR A 73 6.26 8.45 -6.14
N ALA A 74 5.25 9.26 -5.88
CA ALA A 74 5.41 10.66 -5.49
C ALA A 74 6.19 10.82 -4.19
N ASP A 75 6.92 11.91 -4.05
CA ASP A 75 7.77 12.17 -2.88
C ASP A 75 6.94 12.40 -1.61
N GLU A 76 5.77 12.97 -1.75
CA GLU A 76 4.83 13.18 -0.63
C GLU A 76 4.39 11.87 0.03
N LEU A 77 4.40 10.77 -0.72
CA LEU A 77 4.05 9.45 -0.22
C LEU A 77 5.27 8.61 0.23
N LYS A 78 6.47 9.19 0.21
CA LYS A 78 7.68 8.49 0.65
C LYS A 78 7.57 7.96 2.09
N PRO A 79 7.11 8.73 3.09
CA PRO A 79 6.94 8.20 4.45
C PRO A 79 5.99 7.00 4.52
N MET A 80 4.92 7.01 3.72
CA MET A 80 3.99 5.88 3.63
C MET A 80 4.65 4.64 3.04
N ARG A 81 5.46 4.81 1.98
CA ARG A 81 6.22 3.69 1.38
C ARG A 81 7.18 3.06 2.37
N GLU A 82 7.91 3.88 3.13
CA GLU A 82 8.85 3.39 4.14
C GLU A 82 8.14 2.57 5.24
N ILE A 83 6.99 3.03 5.70
CA ILE A 83 6.21 2.29 6.69
C ILE A 83 5.71 0.96 6.13
N PHE A 84 5.26 0.92 4.88
CA PHE A 84 4.77 -0.30 4.25
C PHE A 84 5.87 -1.34 3.97
N LEU A 85 7.14 -1.02 4.13
CA LEU A 85 8.21 -2.03 4.16
C LEU A 85 8.09 -2.95 5.38
N HIS A 86 7.48 -2.46 6.47
CA HIS A 86 7.40 -3.17 7.74
C HIS A 86 5.97 -3.38 8.25
N ALA A 87 4.99 -2.66 7.67
CA ALA A 87 3.59 -2.71 8.06
C ALA A 87 2.73 -3.34 6.95
N LYS A 88 1.74 -4.10 7.34
CA LYS A 88 0.72 -4.66 6.45
C LYS A 88 -0.45 -3.69 6.27
N LYS A 89 -0.74 -2.93 7.32
CA LYS A 89 -1.87 -2.00 7.40
C LYS A 89 -1.42 -0.71 8.08
N VAL A 90 -1.84 0.41 7.54
CA VAL A 90 -1.51 1.74 8.08
C VAL A 90 -2.78 2.53 8.34
N HIS A 91 -2.89 3.06 9.54
CA HIS A 91 -3.88 4.06 9.91
C HIS A 91 -3.29 5.45 9.64
N PHE A 92 -3.83 6.13 8.65
CA PHE A 92 -3.40 7.46 8.25
C PHE A 92 -4.34 8.52 8.83
N PHE A 93 -3.76 9.60 9.34
CA PHE A 93 -4.50 10.79 9.77
C PHE A 93 -3.88 12.04 9.16
N ARG A 94 -4.70 12.89 8.53
CA ARG A 94 -4.26 14.15 7.97
C ARG A 94 -4.22 15.24 9.03
N LEU A 95 -3.04 15.84 9.29
CA LEU A 95 -2.83 16.85 10.32
C LEU A 95 -3.31 18.24 9.92
N ASN A 96 -3.08 18.65 8.67
CA ASN A 96 -3.40 19.97 8.17
C ASN A 96 -4.85 20.03 7.65
N ALA A 97 -5.79 19.88 8.59
CA ALA A 97 -7.21 20.13 8.34
C ALA A 97 -7.49 21.64 8.20
N SER A 98 -8.67 22.00 7.74
CA SER A 98 -9.18 23.37 7.56
C SER A 98 -8.74 24.11 6.28
N GLY A 99 -8.31 23.40 5.27
CA GLY A 99 -8.12 23.98 3.94
C GLY A 99 -9.43 24.35 3.24
N THR A 100 -9.35 25.21 2.22
CA THR A 100 -10.47 25.54 1.34
C THR A 100 -10.50 24.57 0.16
N LYS A 101 -11.69 24.13 -0.23
CA LYS A 101 -11.87 23.33 -1.44
C LYS A 101 -11.77 24.22 -2.68
N ALA A 102 -11.02 23.80 -3.68
CA ALA A 102 -11.02 24.47 -4.97
C ALA A 102 -12.41 24.37 -5.62
N THR A 103 -12.90 25.46 -6.17
CA THR A 103 -14.21 25.53 -6.80
C THR A 103 -14.11 26.20 -8.16
N CYS A 104 -14.92 25.74 -9.09
CA CYS A 104 -15.15 26.43 -10.36
C CYS A 104 -16.66 26.46 -10.65
N THR A 105 -17.06 27.04 -11.78
CA THR A 105 -18.48 27.19 -12.16
C THR A 105 -19.22 25.85 -12.21
N TYR A 106 -18.53 24.76 -12.53
CA TYR A 106 -19.14 23.45 -12.81
C TYR A 106 -18.90 22.40 -11.74
N ALA A 107 -17.89 22.58 -10.88
CA ALA A 107 -17.54 21.56 -9.90
C ALA A 107 -16.78 22.12 -8.70
N THR A 108 -16.82 21.37 -7.61
CA THR A 108 -16.06 21.62 -6.40
C THR A 108 -15.15 20.42 -6.12
N ALA A 109 -13.90 20.68 -5.75
CA ALA A 109 -12.96 19.63 -5.39
C ALA A 109 -13.50 18.79 -4.21
N LYS A 110 -13.30 17.50 -4.27
CA LYS A 110 -13.78 16.58 -3.22
C LYS A 110 -13.15 16.89 -1.87
N TYR A 111 -11.85 17.18 -1.86
CA TYR A 111 -11.10 17.44 -0.65
C TYR A 111 -10.46 18.83 -0.68
N PRO A 112 -10.29 19.47 0.46
CA PRO A 112 -9.59 20.74 0.56
C PRO A 112 -8.07 20.55 0.40
N GLY A 113 -7.40 21.59 -0.06
CA GLY A 113 -5.97 21.65 -0.22
C GLY A 113 -5.52 22.18 -1.58
N THR A 114 -4.26 22.55 -1.66
CA THR A 114 -3.69 23.18 -2.86
C THR A 114 -3.71 22.30 -4.10
N ARG A 115 -3.71 20.97 -3.91
CA ARG A 115 -3.79 20.00 -5.00
C ARG A 115 -5.09 20.10 -5.81
N GLY A 116 -6.17 20.61 -5.18
CA GLY A 116 -7.43 20.86 -5.87
C GLY A 116 -7.30 21.88 -7.01
N ASN A 117 -6.36 22.80 -6.94
CA ASN A 117 -6.11 23.82 -7.97
C ASN A 117 -5.45 23.24 -9.23
N ASP A 118 -4.86 22.06 -9.14
CA ASP A 118 -4.23 21.38 -10.28
C ASP A 118 -5.25 20.59 -11.12
N LEU A 119 -6.51 20.51 -10.67
CA LEU A 119 -7.57 19.83 -11.40
C LEU A 119 -8.02 20.67 -12.57
N ARG A 120 -8.02 20.09 -13.76
CA ARG A 120 -8.53 20.70 -14.98
C ARG A 120 -9.83 20.01 -15.39
N ILE A 121 -10.87 20.80 -15.64
CA ILE A 121 -12.15 20.33 -16.16
C ILE A 121 -12.23 20.78 -17.61
N VAL A 122 -12.50 19.86 -18.51
CA VAL A 122 -12.74 20.11 -19.92
C VAL A 122 -14.18 19.67 -20.20
N ILE A 123 -14.97 20.59 -20.76
CA ILE A 123 -16.33 20.32 -21.19
C ILE A 123 -16.31 20.30 -22.70
N GLU A 124 -16.61 19.18 -23.30
CA GLU A 124 -16.70 19.00 -24.74
C GLU A 124 -18.17 18.81 -25.13
N ALA A 125 -18.56 19.40 -26.24
CA ALA A 125 -19.89 19.15 -26.80
C ALA A 125 -19.89 17.78 -27.49
N ASN A 126 -20.87 16.95 -27.17
CA ASN A 126 -21.07 15.69 -27.88
C ASN A 126 -21.58 15.92 -29.32
N GLU A 127 -21.72 14.88 -30.13
CA GLU A 127 -22.22 14.94 -31.49
C GLU A 127 -23.61 15.61 -31.62
N ASN A 128 -24.38 15.66 -30.53
CA ASN A 128 -25.68 16.28 -30.47
C ASN A 128 -25.66 17.74 -29.90
N SER A 129 -24.46 18.35 -29.83
CA SER A 129 -24.24 19.70 -29.26
C SER A 129 -24.73 19.87 -27.82
N GLN A 130 -24.86 18.81 -27.08
CA GLN A 130 -25.15 18.83 -25.64
C GLN A 130 -23.82 18.63 -24.87
N PRO A 131 -23.56 19.44 -23.83
CA PRO A 131 -22.40 19.22 -22.97
C PRO A 131 -22.55 17.93 -22.17
N GLU A 132 -21.51 17.16 -22.07
CA GLU A 132 -21.41 15.98 -21.19
C GLU A 132 -20.95 16.36 -19.78
#